data_3d94f2e4ee79320107b8a9929cbd5185
#
_entry.id   3d94f2e4ee79320107b8a9929cbd5185
#
_cell.length_a   1.000
_cell.length_b   1.000
_cell.length_c   1.000
_cell.angle_alpha   90.00
_cell.angle_beta   90.00
_cell.angle_gamma   90.00
#
_symmetry.space_group_name_H-M   'P 1'
#
loop_
_entity.id
_entity.type
_entity.pdbx_description
1 polymer ?
#
loop_
_entity_poly.entity_id
_entity_poly.type
_entity_poly.pdbx_seq_one_letter_code
_entity_poly.pdbx_strand_id
1 'polypeptide(L)'
;MLNVPDLWTASETNCDVVFLVMNDNGYGVIKHIQDSMYAGRKFFADLMVPNFEDLAKAAEMKYKKIDYAKDLEKVLKEAVNFDGPVLVEVNVASVGEMPRYFAPPPHALKK
;
A
#
# COMPACT_ATOMS: atom_id res chain seq x y z
N MET A 1 -0.21 7.76 -5.50
CA MET A 1 1.01 8.61 -5.69
C MET A 1 0.75 10.12 -5.74
N LEU A 2 -0.48 10.54 -5.48
CA LEU A 2 -0.84 11.97 -5.57
C LEU A 2 -0.18 12.83 -4.48
N ASN A 3 0.16 12.24 -3.34
CA ASN A 3 0.68 12.96 -2.17
C ASN A 3 2.19 12.76 -1.95
N VAL A 4 2.92 12.29 -2.98
CA VAL A 4 4.36 12.08 -2.87
C VAL A 4 5.12 13.34 -2.40
N PRO A 5 4.80 14.56 -2.87
CA PRO A 5 5.47 15.76 -2.37
C PRO A 5 5.36 15.99 -0.86
N ASP A 6 4.34 15.46 -0.21
CA ASP A 6 4.17 15.60 1.24
C ASP A 6 5.26 14.87 2.04
N LEU A 7 5.93 13.87 1.45
CA LEU A 7 7.06 13.18 2.04
C LEU A 7 8.21 14.16 2.34
N TRP A 8 8.51 15.03 1.39
CA TRP A 8 9.56 16.04 1.55
C TRP A 8 9.21 17.07 2.62
N THR A 9 7.95 17.49 2.67
CA THR A 9 7.46 18.39 3.72
C THR A 9 7.63 17.77 5.11
N ALA A 10 7.29 16.48 5.25
CA ALA A 10 7.46 15.77 6.52
C ALA A 10 8.93 15.68 6.93
N SER A 11 9.83 15.45 5.98
CA SER A 11 11.28 15.42 6.25
C SER A 11 11.82 16.81 6.62
N GLU A 12 11.42 17.85 5.91
CA GLU A 12 11.84 19.22 6.20
C GLU A 12 11.45 19.69 7.60
N THR A 13 10.24 19.32 8.02
CA THR A 13 9.71 19.70 9.35
C THR A 13 10.04 18.69 10.44
N ASN A 14 10.68 17.58 10.09
CA ASN A 14 10.99 16.46 10.97
C ASN A 14 9.78 15.99 11.79
N CYS A 15 8.64 15.86 11.11
CA CYS A 15 7.39 15.40 11.72
C CYS A 15 7.48 13.94 12.16
N ASP A 16 6.97 13.65 13.35
CA ASP A 16 6.82 12.26 13.83
C ASP A 16 5.58 11.62 13.22
N VAL A 17 5.68 11.27 11.94
CA VAL A 17 4.57 10.72 11.16
C VAL A 17 4.98 9.40 10.51
N VAL A 18 4.05 8.45 10.46
CA VAL A 18 4.22 7.18 9.76
C VAL A 18 3.37 7.20 8.49
N PHE A 19 4.05 7.10 7.34
CA PHE A 19 3.39 6.90 6.06
C PHE A 19 3.27 5.42 5.80
N LEU A 20 2.05 4.90 5.85
CA LEU A 20 1.77 3.49 5.62
C LEU A 20 1.32 3.29 4.19
N VAL A 21 2.17 2.65 3.37
CA VAL A 21 1.88 2.37 1.97
C VAL A 21 1.44 0.92 1.82
N MET A 22 0.18 0.73 1.47
CA MET A 22 -0.37 -0.59 1.18
C MET A 22 -0.12 -0.92 -0.29
N ASN A 23 0.98 -1.61 -0.57
CA ASN A 23 1.42 -1.90 -1.92
C ASN A 23 0.87 -3.24 -2.41
N ASP A 24 -0.06 -3.19 -3.36
CA ASP A 24 -0.64 -4.36 -4.03
C ASP A 24 -0.18 -4.52 -5.48
N ASN A 25 0.77 -3.71 -5.93
CA ASN A 25 1.36 -3.70 -7.27
C ASN A 25 0.37 -3.42 -8.39
N GLY A 26 -0.73 -2.72 -8.10
CA GLY A 26 -1.71 -2.40 -9.12
C GLY A 26 -2.93 -1.70 -8.56
N TYR A 27 -3.98 -1.70 -9.35
CA TYR A 27 -5.29 -1.22 -8.93
C TYR A 27 -6.10 -2.38 -8.32
N GLY A 28 -5.83 -2.70 -7.05
CA GLY A 28 -6.42 -3.86 -6.37
C GLY A 28 -7.95 -3.92 -6.41
N VAL A 29 -8.61 -2.79 -6.16
CA VAL A 29 -10.08 -2.69 -6.22
C VAL A 29 -10.59 -2.95 -7.64
N ILE A 30 -9.91 -2.40 -8.66
CA ILE A 30 -10.28 -2.61 -10.06
C ILE A 30 -10.11 -4.07 -10.46
N LYS A 31 -9.00 -4.72 -10.05
CA LYS A 31 -8.80 -6.16 -10.27
C LYS A 31 -9.93 -6.99 -9.67
N HIS A 32 -10.35 -6.62 -8.47
CA HIS A 32 -11.44 -7.30 -7.75
C HIS A 32 -12.78 -7.16 -8.49
N ILE A 33 -13.07 -5.96 -8.98
CA ILE A 33 -14.27 -5.70 -9.80
C ILE A 33 -14.21 -6.51 -11.10
N GLN A 34 -13.05 -6.54 -11.76
CA GLN A 34 -12.88 -7.30 -13.00
C GLN A 34 -13.09 -8.81 -12.77
N ASP A 35 -12.57 -9.34 -11.66
CA ASP A 35 -12.80 -10.74 -11.29
C ASP A 35 -14.27 -11.05 -11.03
N SER A 36 -14.96 -10.15 -10.31
CA SER A 36 -16.34 -10.38 -9.87
C SER A 36 -17.38 -10.13 -10.95
N MET A 37 -17.18 -9.14 -11.81
CA MET A 37 -18.18 -8.65 -12.76
C MET A 37 -17.87 -8.94 -14.22
N TYR A 38 -16.61 -9.19 -14.54
CA TYR A 38 -16.14 -9.37 -15.93
C TYR A 38 -15.45 -10.71 -16.15
N ALA A 39 -15.85 -11.74 -15.40
CA ALA A 39 -15.37 -13.11 -15.53
C ALA A 39 -13.83 -13.25 -15.48
N GLY A 40 -13.18 -12.49 -14.63
CA GLY A 40 -11.73 -12.55 -14.45
C GLY A 40 -10.92 -11.87 -15.55
N ARG A 41 -11.56 -11.14 -16.46
CA ARG A 41 -10.86 -10.39 -17.51
C ARG A 41 -10.21 -9.15 -16.90
N LYS A 42 -8.92 -9.27 -16.60
CA LYS A 42 -8.13 -8.17 -16.06
C LYS A 42 -7.48 -7.38 -17.20
N PHE A 43 -7.66 -6.07 -17.19
CA PHE A 43 -7.18 -5.18 -18.23
C PHE A 43 -6.60 -3.90 -17.61
N PHE A 44 -5.33 -3.62 -17.90
CA PHE A 44 -4.62 -2.43 -17.39
C PHE A 44 -4.69 -2.23 -15.87
N ALA A 45 -4.85 -3.32 -15.10
CA ALA A 45 -4.93 -3.24 -13.64
C ALA A 45 -3.57 -3.45 -12.95
N ASP A 46 -2.58 -3.98 -13.66
CA ASP A 46 -1.21 -4.10 -13.18
C ASP A 46 -0.42 -2.84 -13.49
N LEU A 47 0.29 -2.33 -12.51
CA LEU A 47 1.08 -1.11 -12.62
C LEU A 47 2.54 -1.39 -12.29
N MET A 48 3.43 -0.66 -12.95
CA MET A 48 4.79 -0.52 -12.48
C MET A 48 4.79 0.50 -11.35
N VAL A 49 4.98 0.01 -10.13
CA VAL A 49 5.05 0.86 -8.95
C VAL A 49 6.49 1.32 -8.71
N PRO A 50 6.70 2.50 -8.08
CA PRO A 50 8.04 2.95 -7.75
C PRO A 50 8.69 2.06 -6.70
N ASN A 51 10.01 2.08 -6.65
CA ASN A 51 10.74 1.51 -5.53
C ASN A 51 10.57 2.44 -4.32
N PHE A 52 9.78 2.02 -3.34
CA PHE A 52 9.48 2.85 -2.17
C PHE A 52 10.68 3.05 -1.25
N GLU A 53 11.63 2.11 -1.24
CA GLU A 53 12.88 2.30 -0.50
C GLU A 53 13.69 3.46 -1.08
N ASP A 54 13.82 3.49 -2.41
CA ASP A 54 14.52 4.58 -3.10
C ASP A 54 13.78 5.91 -2.95
N LEU A 55 12.45 5.88 -2.95
CA LEU A 55 11.63 7.07 -2.70
C LEU A 55 11.86 7.63 -1.29
N ALA A 56 11.93 6.76 -0.29
CA ALA A 56 12.23 7.17 1.08
C ALA A 56 13.64 7.74 1.21
N LYS A 57 14.62 7.16 0.53
CA LYS A 57 15.99 7.70 0.47
C LYS A 57 16.02 9.08 -0.17
N ALA A 58 15.29 9.28 -1.27
CA ALA A 58 15.20 10.57 -1.93
C ALA A 58 14.58 11.65 -1.03
N ALA A 59 13.61 11.28 -0.21
CA ALA A 59 12.99 12.16 0.77
C ALA A 59 13.74 12.25 2.10
N GLU A 60 14.87 11.55 2.23
CA GLU A 60 15.72 11.52 3.43
C GLU A 60 14.97 11.06 4.69
N MET A 61 14.10 10.05 4.54
CA MET A 61 13.36 9.48 5.66
C MET A 61 13.67 8.02 5.89
N LYS A 62 13.34 7.52 7.08
CA LYS A 62 13.48 6.10 7.43
C LYS A 62 12.52 5.26 6.62
N TYR A 63 13.00 4.11 6.14
CA TYR A 63 12.18 3.12 5.42
C TYR A 63 12.13 1.80 6.17
N LYS A 64 10.95 1.21 6.20
CA LYS A 64 10.73 -0.15 6.70
C LYS A 64 9.78 -0.87 5.77
N LYS A 65 9.95 -2.20 5.65
CA LYS A 65 9.09 -3.04 4.82
C LYS A 65 8.48 -4.17 5.64
N ILE A 66 7.23 -4.46 5.39
CA ILE A 66 6.51 -5.60 5.99
C ILE A 66 6.15 -6.57 4.88
N ASP A 67 6.78 -7.75 4.88
CA ASP A 67 6.49 -8.83 3.94
C ASP A 67 5.67 -9.95 4.57
N TYR A 68 5.66 -10.06 5.89
CA TYR A 68 4.97 -11.12 6.61
C TYR A 68 4.08 -10.54 7.70
N ALA A 69 2.88 -11.11 7.85
CA ALA A 69 1.93 -10.67 8.88
C ALA A 69 2.50 -10.75 10.31
N LYS A 70 3.38 -11.71 10.57
CA LYS A 70 4.05 -11.88 11.87
C LYS A 70 4.92 -10.69 12.27
N ASP A 71 5.43 -9.94 11.30
CA ASP A 71 6.31 -8.79 11.53
C ASP A 71 5.54 -7.47 11.66
N LEU A 72 4.24 -7.49 11.37
CA LEU A 72 3.40 -6.29 11.31
C LEU A 72 3.45 -5.49 12.63
N GLU A 73 3.19 -6.13 13.74
CA GLU A 73 3.15 -5.48 15.05
C GLU A 73 4.50 -4.90 15.44
N LYS A 74 5.56 -5.68 15.26
CA LYS A 74 6.93 -5.27 15.60
C LYS A 74 7.36 -4.04 14.80
N VAL A 75 7.19 -4.09 13.47
CA VAL A 75 7.60 -3.00 12.58
C VAL A 75 6.79 -1.74 12.85
N LEU A 76 5.48 -1.86 13.07
CA LEU A 76 4.63 -0.71 13.36
C LEU A 76 4.98 -0.06 14.71
N LYS A 77 5.29 -0.85 15.73
CA LYS A 77 5.77 -0.31 17.01
C LYS A 77 7.08 0.43 16.86
N GLU A 78 8.03 -0.12 16.13
CA GLU A 78 9.30 0.55 15.86
C GLU A 78 9.10 1.87 15.09
N ALA A 79 8.21 1.88 14.11
CA ALA A 79 7.92 3.07 13.32
C ALA A 79 7.27 4.17 14.15
N VAL A 80 6.29 3.83 14.98
CA VAL A 80 5.59 4.78 15.85
C VAL A 80 6.53 5.39 16.89
N ASN A 81 7.48 4.62 17.39
CA ASN A 81 8.44 5.07 18.42
C ASN A 81 9.67 5.76 17.82
N PHE A 82 9.80 5.82 16.51
CA PHE A 82 10.91 6.47 15.85
C PHE A 82 10.74 8.01 15.86
N ASP A 83 11.81 8.73 16.17
CA ASP A 83 11.82 10.20 16.14
C ASP A 83 12.03 10.69 14.70
N GLY A 84 10.98 11.15 14.07
CA GLY A 84 10.98 11.64 12.70
C GLY A 84 10.05 10.85 11.78
N PRO A 85 9.97 11.24 10.50
CA PRO A 85 9.08 10.56 9.53
C PRO A 85 9.60 9.18 9.14
N VAL A 86 8.69 8.23 9.00
CA VAL A 86 8.98 6.86 8.58
C VAL A 86 8.03 6.47 7.46
N LEU A 87 8.56 5.90 6.39
CA LEU A 87 7.79 5.27 5.34
C LEU A 87 7.77 3.75 5.58
N VAL A 88 6.59 3.19 5.78
CA VAL A 88 6.39 1.76 5.95
C VAL A 88 5.65 1.21 4.73
N GLU A 89 6.31 0.35 3.99
CA GLU A 89 5.69 -0.35 2.87
C GLU A 89 5.16 -1.70 3.33
N VAL A 90 3.87 -1.96 3.11
CA VAL A 90 3.26 -3.26 3.37
C VAL A 90 3.03 -3.97 2.04
N ASN A 91 3.68 -5.12 1.87
CA ASN A 91 3.43 -5.97 0.71
C ASN A 91 2.13 -6.75 0.95
N VAL A 92 1.03 -6.22 0.43
CA VAL A 92 -0.32 -6.76 0.66
C VAL A 92 -0.44 -8.20 0.18
N ALA A 93 0.22 -8.54 -0.93
CA ALA A 93 0.16 -9.88 -1.51
C ALA A 93 0.78 -10.96 -0.59
N SER A 94 1.79 -10.59 0.19
CA SER A 94 2.48 -11.56 1.06
C SER A 94 2.00 -11.56 2.50
N VAL A 95 1.37 -10.49 2.98
CA VAL A 95 0.83 -10.47 4.36
C VAL A 95 -0.50 -11.20 4.49
N GLY A 96 -1.20 -11.45 3.41
CA GLY A 96 -2.43 -12.22 3.41
C GLY A 96 -3.42 -11.79 2.32
N GLU A 97 -4.44 -12.59 2.12
CA GLU A 97 -5.51 -12.24 1.18
C GLU A 97 -6.37 -11.12 1.74
N MET A 98 -6.71 -10.15 0.89
CA MET A 98 -7.70 -9.14 1.26
C MET A 98 -9.04 -9.79 1.51
N PRO A 99 -9.73 -9.42 2.61
CA PRO A 99 -11.07 -9.91 2.83
C PRO A 99 -11.97 -9.58 1.64
N ARG A 100 -12.74 -10.56 1.18
CA ARG A 100 -13.66 -10.38 0.04
C ARG A 100 -14.93 -9.67 0.50
N TYR A 101 -14.81 -8.41 0.85
CA TYR A 101 -15.99 -7.60 1.24
C TYR A 101 -16.76 -7.03 0.05
N PHE A 102 -16.24 -7.20 -1.16
CA PHE A 102 -16.85 -6.64 -2.36
C PHE A 102 -17.81 -7.67 -2.96
N ALA A 103 -19.04 -7.65 -2.52
CA ALA A 103 -20.11 -8.34 -3.23
C ALA A 103 -20.52 -7.47 -4.43
N PRO A 104 -20.51 -8.00 -5.66
CA PRO A 104 -21.01 -7.23 -6.78
C PRO A 104 -22.51 -6.91 -6.56
N PRO A 105 -22.98 -5.77 -7.03
CA PRO A 105 -24.39 -5.43 -6.88
C PRO A 105 -25.28 -6.50 -7.54
N PRO A 106 -26.49 -6.75 -7.00
CA PRO A 106 -27.34 -7.86 -7.45
C PRO A 106 -27.59 -7.92 -8.95
N HIS A 107 -27.67 -6.77 -9.60
CA HIS A 107 -27.89 -6.69 -11.05
C HIS A 107 -26.69 -7.21 -11.88
N ALA A 108 -25.49 -7.19 -11.32
CA ALA A 108 -24.29 -7.69 -11.98
C ALA A 108 -24.22 -9.23 -11.96
N LEU A 109 -24.98 -9.88 -11.08
CA LEU A 109 -25.02 -11.33 -10.95
C LEU A 109 -26.03 -12.00 -11.89
N LYS A 110 -26.85 -11.20 -12.58
CA LYS A 110 -27.93 -11.70 -13.46
C LYS A 110 -27.55 -11.89 -14.91
N LYS A 111 -26.27 -11.92 -15.21
CA LYS A 111 -25.80 -12.17 -16.59
C LYS A 111 -25.48 -13.62 -16.84
#